data_40e67d5c7ab4395779bd4c1bb2765ac4
#
_entry.id   40e67d5c7ab4395779bd4c1bb2765ac4
#
_cell.length_a   1.000
_cell.length_b   1.000
_cell.length_c   1.000
_cell.angle_alpha   90.00
_cell.angle_beta   90.00
_cell.angle_gamma   90.00
#
_symmetry.space_group_name_H-M   'P 1'
#
loop_
_entity.id
_entity.type
_entity.pdbx_description
1 polymer ?
#
loop_
_entity_poly.entity_id
_entity_poly.type
_entity_poly.pdbx_seq_one_letter_code
_entity_poly.pdbx_strand_id
1 'polypeptide(L)'
;MLKKLLEFNNLNTGNKLIFTTHSPYLVNYMSIAIQGESLYKKVNNDRLNNIVPLKSVVSADDVVIYQFNEVTGVIIKLSNTEGIPSDNNYLNQSLRHGNEMFDELLEIEQEL
;
A
#
# COMPACT_ATOMS: atom_id res chain seq x y z
N MET A 1 6.26 11.00 1.27
CA MET A 1 7.55 10.32 0.99
C MET A 1 7.46 9.35 -0.18
N LEU A 2 6.57 8.36 -0.15
CA LEU A 2 6.47 7.37 -1.24
C LEU A 2 6.18 7.99 -2.60
N LYS A 3 5.32 8.99 -2.66
CA LYS A 3 5.02 9.74 -3.89
C LYS A 3 6.29 10.27 -4.56
N LYS A 4 7.19 10.87 -3.77
CA LYS A 4 8.46 11.42 -4.28
C LYS A 4 9.40 10.32 -4.76
N LEU A 5 9.44 9.19 -4.07
CA LEU A 5 10.23 8.03 -4.49
C LEU A 5 9.73 7.46 -5.81
N LEU A 6 8.41 7.37 -5.99
CA LEU A 6 7.83 6.91 -7.24
C LEU A 6 8.09 7.89 -8.38
N GLU A 7 7.96 9.20 -8.15
CA GLU A 7 8.30 10.21 -9.14
C GLU A 7 9.75 10.08 -9.60
N PHE A 8 10.67 9.92 -8.66
CA PHE A 8 12.11 9.75 -8.96
C PHE A 8 12.35 8.47 -9.75
N ASN A 9 11.76 7.35 -9.31
CA ASN A 9 11.90 6.07 -10.01
C ASN A 9 11.37 6.13 -11.44
N ASN A 10 10.30 6.88 -11.66
CA ASN A 10 9.65 6.99 -12.96
C ASN A 10 10.38 7.90 -13.95
N LEU A 11 11.42 8.61 -13.52
CA LEU A 11 12.22 9.45 -14.41
C LEU A 11 12.98 8.65 -15.48
N ASN A 12 13.24 7.39 -15.22
CA ASN A 12 13.98 6.52 -16.13
C ASN A 12 13.42 5.11 -16.06
N THR A 13 13.09 4.52 -17.20
CA THR A 13 12.52 3.17 -17.30
C THR A 13 13.45 2.07 -16.78
N GLY A 14 14.75 2.32 -16.71
CA GLY A 14 15.74 1.39 -16.14
C GLY A 14 15.83 1.42 -14.62
N ASN A 15 15.20 2.38 -13.96
CA ASN A 15 15.25 2.50 -12.51
C ASN A 15 14.45 1.40 -11.82
N LYS A 16 14.99 0.91 -10.71
CA LYS A 16 14.31 -0.05 -9.83
C LYS A 16 14.31 0.50 -8.41
N LEU A 17 13.21 0.28 -7.71
CA LEU A 17 13.05 0.71 -6.33
C LEU A 17 12.70 -0.49 -5.46
N ILE A 18 13.49 -0.74 -4.44
CA ILE A 18 13.25 -1.78 -3.44
C ILE A 18 13.25 -1.11 -2.08
N PHE A 19 12.23 -1.35 -1.28
CA PHE A 19 12.21 -0.88 0.09
C PHE A 19 11.46 -1.86 1.00
N THR A 20 11.76 -1.79 2.29
CA THR A 20 11.07 -2.54 3.33
C THR A 20 10.34 -1.55 4.24
N THR A 21 9.22 -1.99 4.80
CA THR A 21 8.40 -1.12 5.65
C THR A 21 7.59 -1.93 6.65
N HIS A 22 7.27 -1.29 7.77
CA HIS A 22 6.27 -1.74 8.74
C HIS A 22 5.00 -0.89 8.67
N SER A 23 4.89 0.02 7.72
CA SER A 23 3.76 0.94 7.62
C SER A 23 2.68 0.40 6.68
N PRO A 24 1.44 0.16 7.17
CA PRO A 24 0.32 -0.20 6.30
C PRO A 24 -0.02 0.92 5.31
N TYR A 25 0.29 2.17 5.65
CA TYR A 25 0.03 3.32 4.78
C TYR A 25 0.83 3.26 3.48
N LEU A 26 2.06 2.73 3.50
CA LEU A 26 2.86 2.60 2.28
C LEU A 26 2.25 1.59 1.32
N VAL A 27 1.75 0.47 1.83
CA VAL A 27 1.06 -0.53 1.01
C VAL A 27 -0.24 0.05 0.44
N ASN A 28 -0.99 0.78 1.26
CA ASN A 28 -2.23 1.42 0.83
C ASN A 28 -1.96 2.51 -0.23
N TYR A 29 -0.89 3.28 -0.08
CA TYR A 29 -0.51 4.28 -1.07
C TYR A 29 -0.09 3.63 -2.40
N MET A 30 0.59 2.48 -2.36
CA MET A 30 0.88 1.71 -3.58
C MET A 30 -0.40 1.33 -4.30
N SER A 31 -1.44 0.93 -3.57
CA SER A 31 -2.75 0.64 -4.16
C SER A 31 -3.34 1.86 -4.88
N ILE A 32 -3.20 3.05 -4.30
CA ILE A 32 -3.61 4.31 -4.92
C ILE A 32 -2.83 4.58 -6.21
N ALA A 33 -1.52 4.38 -6.18
CA ALA A 33 -0.66 4.59 -7.35
C ALA A 33 -0.98 3.62 -8.49
N ILE A 34 -1.28 2.37 -8.18
CA ILE A 34 -1.66 1.34 -9.15
C ILE A 34 -3.05 1.65 -9.73
N GLN A 35 -4.02 1.96 -8.90
CA GLN A 35 -5.37 2.32 -9.35
C GLN A 35 -5.35 3.59 -10.19
N GLY A 36 -4.55 4.57 -9.79
CA GLY A 36 -4.37 5.81 -10.55
C GLY A 36 -3.85 5.54 -11.97
N GLU A 37 -2.85 4.68 -12.12
CA GLU A 37 -2.32 4.32 -13.43
C GLU A 37 -3.40 3.68 -14.31
N SER A 38 -4.16 2.77 -13.75
CA SER A 38 -5.27 2.12 -14.46
C SER A 38 -6.33 3.12 -14.92
N LEU A 39 -6.66 4.12 -14.08
CA LEU A 39 -7.63 5.16 -14.43
C LEU A 39 -7.09 6.12 -15.47
N TYR A 40 -5.80 6.46 -15.45
CA TYR A 40 -5.20 7.35 -16.46
C TYR A 40 -5.26 6.77 -17.88
N LYS A 41 -5.38 5.46 -18.03
CA LYS A 41 -5.62 4.84 -19.34
C LYS A 41 -7.01 5.15 -19.91
N LYS A 42 -7.96 5.51 -19.05
CA LYS A 42 -9.35 5.76 -19.42
C LYS A 42 -9.71 7.24 -19.42
N VAL A 43 -9.14 8.02 -18.51
CA VAL A 43 -9.47 9.42 -18.28
C VAL A 43 -8.25 10.15 -17.74
N ASN A 44 -8.04 11.39 -18.18
CA ASN A 44 -7.03 12.28 -17.63
C ASN A 44 -7.70 13.63 -17.35
N ASN A 45 -8.04 13.88 -16.10
CA ASN A 45 -8.70 15.12 -15.67
C ASN A 45 -8.10 15.65 -14.37
N ASP A 46 -8.46 16.87 -14.01
CA ASP A 46 -7.92 17.55 -12.84
C ASP A 46 -8.26 16.85 -11.53
N ARG A 47 -9.43 16.24 -11.46
CA ARG A 47 -9.86 15.51 -10.27
C ARG A 47 -8.90 14.34 -9.97
N LEU A 48 -8.55 13.57 -10.99
CA LEU A 48 -7.60 12.46 -10.85
C LEU A 48 -6.20 12.97 -10.54
N ASN A 49 -5.75 14.01 -11.22
CA ASN A 49 -4.44 14.63 -11.00
C ASN A 49 -4.29 15.18 -9.57
N ASN A 50 -5.37 15.66 -8.95
CA ASN A 50 -5.34 16.16 -7.58
C ASN A 50 -5.19 15.03 -6.56
N ILE A 51 -5.67 13.82 -6.87
CA ILE A 51 -5.56 12.66 -5.98
C ILE A 51 -4.17 12.04 -6.12
N VAL A 52 -3.76 11.72 -7.35
CA VAL A 52 -2.48 11.11 -7.64
C VAL A 52 -1.93 11.64 -8.96
N PRO A 53 -0.82 12.41 -8.94
CA PRO A 53 -0.23 12.96 -10.16
C PRO A 53 0.25 11.84 -11.10
N LEU A 54 0.14 12.07 -12.40
CA LEU A 54 0.55 11.11 -13.42
C LEU A 54 2.01 10.63 -13.26
N LYS A 55 2.89 11.51 -12.83
CA LYS A 55 4.33 11.18 -12.64
C LYS A 55 4.61 10.28 -11.45
N SER A 56 3.64 10.04 -10.57
CA SER A 56 3.79 9.21 -9.37
C SER A 56 2.99 7.91 -9.41
N VAL A 57 2.36 7.58 -10.54
CA VAL A 57 1.64 6.32 -10.69
C VAL A 57 2.57 5.20 -11.15
N VAL A 58 2.14 3.96 -10.97
CA VAL A 58 2.90 2.77 -11.34
C VAL A 58 1.96 1.69 -11.86
N SER A 59 2.41 0.94 -12.88
CA SER A 59 1.65 -0.19 -13.40
C SER A 59 1.69 -1.36 -12.42
N ALA A 60 0.56 -2.06 -12.28
CA ALA A 60 0.47 -3.27 -11.48
C ALA A 60 1.51 -4.33 -11.90
N ASP A 61 1.84 -4.39 -13.20
CA ASP A 61 2.80 -5.36 -13.72
C ASP A 61 4.24 -5.07 -13.29
N ASP A 62 4.51 -3.86 -12.83
CA ASP A 62 5.84 -3.41 -12.40
C ASP A 62 6.04 -3.48 -10.89
N VAL A 63 5.06 -3.99 -10.14
CA VAL A 63 5.07 -4.01 -8.67
C VAL A 63 4.90 -5.43 -8.16
N VAL A 64 5.72 -5.79 -7.18
CA VAL A 64 5.54 -7.02 -6.41
C VAL A 64 5.75 -6.71 -4.94
N ILE A 65 4.89 -7.25 -4.10
CA ILE A 65 4.95 -7.07 -2.65
C ILE A 65 5.08 -8.43 -2.00
N TYR A 66 6.09 -8.56 -1.13
CA TYR A 66 6.28 -9.74 -0.29
C TYR A 66 6.07 -9.36 1.15
N GLN A 67 5.51 -10.28 1.92
CA GLN A 67 5.40 -10.12 3.37
C GLN A 67 6.17 -11.22 4.08
N PHE A 68 6.75 -10.84 5.21
CA PHE A 68 7.53 -11.73 6.06
C PHE A 68 6.67 -12.18 7.24
N ASN A 69 6.56 -13.50 7.42
CA ASN A 69 5.86 -14.07 8.56
C ASN A 69 6.85 -14.23 9.73
N GLU A 70 6.67 -13.45 10.78
CA GLU A 70 7.56 -13.44 11.95
C GLU A 70 7.57 -14.75 12.71
N VAL A 71 6.45 -15.48 12.68
CA VAL A 71 6.32 -16.75 13.41
C VAL A 71 7.05 -17.89 12.70
N THR A 72 6.86 -17.99 11.37
CA THR A 72 7.41 -19.11 10.58
C THR A 72 8.72 -18.75 9.90
N GLY A 73 9.08 -17.48 9.79
CA GLY A 73 10.25 -17.03 9.06
C GLY A 73 10.10 -17.11 7.55
N VAL A 74 8.90 -17.37 7.05
CA VAL A 74 8.64 -17.54 5.61
C VAL A 74 8.32 -16.21 4.97
N ILE A 75 8.87 -15.97 3.77
CA ILE A 75 8.53 -14.82 2.92
C ILE A 75 7.54 -15.32 1.89
N ILE A 76 6.38 -14.66 1.81
CA ILE A 76 5.33 -15.01 0.87
C ILE A 76 4.94 -13.78 0.03
N LYS A 77 4.60 -14.04 -1.23
CA LYS A 77 4.09 -12.99 -2.11
C LYS A 77 2.68 -12.59 -1.67
N LEU A 78 2.45 -11.30 -1.51
CA LEU A 78 1.12 -10.79 -1.21
C LEU A 78 0.22 -10.97 -2.43
N SER A 79 -0.96 -11.56 -2.22
CA SER A 79 -1.97 -11.69 -3.26
C SER A 79 -2.51 -10.33 -3.67
N ASN A 80 -3.10 -10.26 -4.85
CA ASN A 80 -3.72 -9.05 -5.35
C ASN A 80 -5.06 -9.37 -6.02
N THR A 81 -5.89 -8.34 -6.19
CA THR A 81 -7.13 -8.40 -6.96
C THR A 81 -7.03 -7.36 -8.05
N GLU A 82 -6.99 -7.80 -9.31
CA GLU A 82 -6.80 -6.93 -10.47
C GLU A 82 -5.56 -6.04 -10.36
N GLY A 83 -4.48 -6.59 -9.80
CA GLY A 83 -3.23 -5.87 -9.58
C GLY A 83 -3.16 -5.03 -8.30
N ILE A 84 -4.27 -4.82 -7.61
CA ILE A 84 -4.30 -4.08 -6.34
C ILE A 84 -3.89 -5.00 -5.21
N PRO A 85 -2.85 -4.64 -4.42
CA PRO A 85 -2.42 -5.46 -3.30
C PRO A 85 -3.54 -5.73 -2.31
N SER A 86 -3.59 -6.96 -1.79
CA SER A 86 -4.60 -7.35 -0.81
C SER A 86 -4.50 -6.49 0.45
N ASP A 87 -5.63 -6.01 0.95
CA ASP A 87 -5.73 -5.35 2.26
C ASP A 87 -5.70 -6.37 3.40
N ASN A 88 -5.87 -7.66 3.10
CA ASN A 88 -5.72 -8.74 4.07
C ASN A 88 -4.23 -9.13 4.19
N ASN A 89 -3.43 -8.25 4.74
CA ASN A 89 -2.00 -8.43 4.97
C ASN A 89 -1.66 -8.26 6.45
N TYR A 90 -0.47 -8.67 6.84
CA TYR A 90 -0.08 -8.66 8.26
C TYR A 90 -0.07 -7.26 8.87
N LEU A 91 0.28 -6.23 8.11
CA LEU A 91 0.30 -4.87 8.62
C LEU A 91 -1.11 -4.37 8.96
N ASN A 92 -2.06 -4.61 8.05
CA ASN A 92 -3.46 -4.24 8.28
C ASN A 92 -4.10 -5.10 9.38
N GLN A 93 -3.76 -6.38 9.45
CA GLN A 93 -4.23 -7.27 10.52
C GLN A 93 -3.71 -6.80 11.88
N SER A 94 -2.44 -6.45 11.97
CA SER A 94 -1.84 -5.93 13.21
C SER A 94 -2.48 -4.62 13.65
N LEU A 95 -2.78 -3.72 12.70
CA LEU A 95 -3.45 -2.46 12.98
C LEU A 95 -4.87 -2.71 13.52
N ARG A 96 -5.64 -3.59 12.89
CA ARG A 96 -6.99 -3.96 13.37
C ARG A 96 -6.95 -4.59 14.75
N HIS A 97 -6.03 -5.52 14.97
CA HIS A 97 -5.88 -6.17 16.27
C HIS A 97 -5.55 -5.17 17.37
N GLY A 98 -4.64 -4.24 17.11
CA GLY A 98 -4.32 -3.16 18.05
C GLY A 98 -5.51 -2.28 18.37
N ASN A 99 -6.32 -1.94 17.36
CA ASN A 99 -7.54 -1.16 17.55
C ASN A 99 -8.57 -1.92 18.39
N GLU A 100 -8.75 -3.21 18.15
CA GLU A 100 -9.66 -4.06 18.94
C GLU A 100 -9.22 -4.15 20.40
N MET A 101 -7.93 -4.31 20.65
CA MET A 101 -7.38 -4.33 22.02
C MET A 101 -7.64 -3.01 22.74
N PHE A 102 -7.45 -1.90 22.04
CA PHE A 102 -7.70 -0.57 22.62
C PHE A 102 -9.18 -0.39 22.97
N ASP A 103 -10.08 -0.82 22.10
CA ASP A 103 -11.53 -0.77 22.33
C ASP A 103 -11.91 -1.60 23.56
N GLU A 104 -11.34 -2.79 23.72
CA GLU A 104 -11.57 -3.62 24.91
C GLU A 104 -11.10 -2.92 26.20
N LEU A 105 -9.96 -2.25 26.14
CA LEU A 105 -9.47 -1.49 27.29
C LEU A 105 -10.40 -0.34 27.66
N LEU A 106 -10.96 0.34 26.68
CA LEU A 106 -11.94 1.40 26.91
C LEU A 106 -13.23 0.86 27.53
N GLU A 107 -13.70 -0.32 27.11
CA GLU A 107 -14.87 -0.98 27.71
C GLU A 107 -14.62 -1.30 29.18
N ILE A 108 -13.44 -1.83 29.52
CA ILE A 108 -13.07 -2.11 30.91
C ILE A 108 -13.08 -0.82 31.73
N GLU A 109 -12.53 0.26 31.19
CA GLU A 109 -12.51 1.56 31.86
C GLU A 109 -13.92 2.06 32.17
N GLN A 110 -14.86 1.89 31.24
CA GLN A 110 -16.25 2.32 31.42
C GLN A 110 -17.00 1.51 32.48
N GLU A 111 -16.58 0.29 32.76
CA GLU A 111 -17.18 -0.58 33.76
C GLU A 111 -16.72 -0.25 35.21
N LEU A 112 -15.69 0.54 35.36
CA LEU A 112 -15.17 0.96 36.65
C LEU A 112 -15.95 2.16 37.21
#